data_911888ff899138a182a8a4cecc455b7c
#
_entry.id   911888ff899138a182a8a4cecc455b7c
#
_cell.length_a   1.000
_cell.length_b   1.000
_cell.length_c   1.000
_cell.angle_alpha   90.00
_cell.angle_beta   90.00
_cell.angle_gamma   90.00
#
_symmetry.space_group_name_H-M   'P 1'
#
loop_
_entity.id
_entity.type
_entity.pdbx_description
1 polymer ?
#
loop_
_entity_poly.entity_id
_entity_poly.type
_entity_poly.pdbx_seq_one_letter_code
_entity_poly.pdbx_strand_id
1 'polypeptide(L)'
;VHGAIKDAYAQACRVIDIELNAVTDNPLVFPRNVSPDDEFDPTVEETVISAGNFHGMPLALVMSYVKNCIPVLASIAERRIAKLTDPATNDGLPPFLIGNEDGTDSGLMIVQYSAAALVNDLATRAHPACVYSVPTSANAEDHVSMGANEARHVLDMCGDLAHVIALELYTAAQALDYRRDMLNAARALAKQGDWALIAARISNPPAAEHPSRAQFEREVSELMRALADSD
;
A
#
# COMPACT_ATOMS: atom_id res chain seq x y z
N VAL A 1 -9.92 3.15 6.36
CA VAL A 1 -9.05 2.03 5.96
C VAL A 1 -7.60 2.34 6.29
N HIS A 2 -6.99 3.39 5.74
CA HIS A 2 -5.57 3.72 5.97
C HIS A 2 -5.21 3.92 7.46
N GLY A 3 -6.11 4.49 8.27
CA GLY A 3 -5.93 4.62 9.73
C GLY A 3 -5.76 3.26 10.39
N ALA A 4 -6.67 2.32 10.12
CA ALA A 4 -6.59 0.97 10.68
C ALA A 4 -5.29 0.23 10.30
N ILE A 5 -4.77 0.46 9.07
CA ILE A 5 -3.49 -0.10 8.64
C ILE A 5 -2.31 0.53 9.39
N LYS A 6 -2.36 1.85 9.63
CA LYS A 6 -1.35 2.52 10.48
C LYS A 6 -1.34 2.00 11.90
N ASP A 7 -2.53 1.74 12.48
CA ASP A 7 -2.67 1.19 13.82
C ASP A 7 -2.10 -0.25 13.88
N ALA A 8 -2.39 -1.07 12.86
CA ALA A 8 -1.84 -2.42 12.73
C ALA A 8 -0.31 -2.40 12.65
N TYR A 9 0.23 -1.52 11.83
CA TYR A 9 1.67 -1.34 11.69
C TYR A 9 2.33 -0.88 13.00
N ALA A 10 1.75 0.11 13.68
CA ALA A 10 2.25 0.59 14.95
C ALA A 10 2.25 -0.51 16.04
N GLN A 11 1.21 -1.34 16.07
CA GLN A 11 1.15 -2.49 16.97
C GLN A 11 2.24 -3.52 16.65
N ALA A 12 2.50 -3.80 15.37
CA ALA A 12 3.56 -4.71 14.96
C ALA A 12 4.94 -4.17 15.38
N CYS A 13 5.23 -2.89 15.13
CA CYS A 13 6.47 -2.25 15.56
C CYS A 13 6.67 -2.38 17.08
N ARG A 14 5.62 -2.15 17.89
CA ARG A 14 5.70 -2.27 19.34
C ARG A 14 6.08 -3.68 19.78
N VAL A 15 5.53 -4.72 19.16
CA VAL A 15 5.90 -6.11 19.48
C VAL A 15 7.33 -6.41 19.06
N ILE A 16 7.73 -5.98 17.86
CA ILE A 16 9.09 -6.17 17.36
C ILE A 16 10.11 -5.48 18.27
N ASP A 17 9.83 -4.26 18.75
CA ASP A 17 10.71 -3.52 19.65
C ASP A 17 10.89 -4.26 20.99
N ILE A 18 9.84 -4.90 21.50
CA ILE A 18 9.92 -5.74 22.71
C ILE A 18 10.81 -6.95 22.44
N GLU A 19 10.55 -7.68 21.34
CA GLU A 19 11.29 -8.91 21.02
C GLU A 19 12.77 -8.64 20.70
N LEU A 20 13.08 -7.53 20.04
CA LEU A 20 14.46 -7.11 19.75
C LEU A 20 15.30 -6.85 21.02
N ASN A 21 14.64 -6.50 22.14
CA ASN A 21 15.29 -6.22 23.41
C ASN A 21 15.09 -7.35 24.44
N ALA A 22 14.39 -8.41 24.05
CA ALA A 22 14.14 -9.54 24.93
C ALA A 22 15.32 -10.49 24.97
N VAL A 23 15.49 -11.17 26.11
CA VAL A 23 16.40 -12.30 26.24
C VAL A 23 15.65 -13.56 25.80
N THR A 24 16.01 -14.08 24.62
CA THR A 24 15.24 -15.12 23.92
C THR A 24 15.97 -16.46 23.79
N ASP A 25 17.06 -16.66 24.53
CA ASP A 25 17.86 -17.89 24.47
C ASP A 25 17.32 -18.99 25.37
N ASN A 26 17.81 -20.20 25.17
CA ASN A 26 17.57 -21.38 26.01
C ASN A 26 18.83 -22.25 26.06
N PRO A 27 19.42 -22.49 27.26
CA PRO A 27 19.01 -21.98 28.57
C PRO A 27 19.31 -20.49 28.77
N LEU A 28 18.55 -19.85 29.64
CA LEU A 28 18.88 -18.51 30.13
C LEU A 28 19.93 -18.62 31.20
N VAL A 29 21.03 -17.91 31.01
CA VAL A 29 22.14 -17.84 32.00
C VAL A 29 22.12 -16.43 32.60
N PHE A 30 21.88 -16.37 33.90
CA PHE A 30 21.95 -15.12 34.65
C PHE A 30 23.31 -15.10 35.34
N PRO A 31 24.30 -14.33 34.82
CA PRO A 31 25.59 -14.19 35.44
C PRO A 31 25.44 -13.56 36.83
N ARG A 32 26.31 -13.88 37.72
CA ARG A 32 26.42 -13.22 39.02
C ARG A 32 26.43 -11.71 38.80
N ASN A 33 25.66 -10.98 39.59
CA ASN A 33 25.90 -9.57 39.80
C ASN A 33 27.20 -9.39 40.59
N VAL A 34 28.33 -9.50 39.91
CA VAL A 34 29.62 -9.16 40.47
C VAL A 34 29.83 -7.68 40.23
N SER A 35 29.81 -6.91 41.33
CA SER A 35 30.37 -5.57 41.25
C SER A 35 31.85 -5.69 40.88
N PRO A 36 32.42 -4.76 40.10
CA PRO A 36 33.87 -4.79 39.81
C PRO A 36 34.76 -4.84 41.02
N ASP A 37 34.21 -4.46 42.18
CA ASP A 37 34.89 -4.40 43.46
C ASP A 37 34.61 -5.62 44.37
N ASP A 38 33.75 -6.56 43.93
CA ASP A 38 33.46 -7.76 44.72
C ASP A 38 34.51 -8.86 44.50
N GLU A 39 35.04 -9.39 45.58
CA GLU A 39 35.86 -10.60 45.51
C GLU A 39 35.07 -11.76 44.95
N PHE A 40 35.70 -12.54 44.09
CA PHE A 40 35.10 -13.75 43.51
C PHE A 40 34.71 -14.73 44.64
N ASP A 41 33.35 -14.88 44.82
CA ASP A 41 32.81 -15.85 45.75
C ASP A 41 32.37 -17.11 44.95
N PRO A 42 33.11 -18.23 45.09
CA PRO A 42 32.78 -19.49 44.39
C PRO A 42 31.50 -20.16 44.90
N THR A 43 30.90 -19.68 45.99
CA THR A 43 29.67 -20.25 46.56
C THR A 43 28.39 -19.66 45.95
N VAL A 44 28.48 -18.56 45.22
CA VAL A 44 27.33 -17.97 44.50
C VAL A 44 27.21 -18.66 43.15
N GLU A 45 26.24 -19.50 42.97
CA GLU A 45 25.99 -20.21 41.73
C GLU A 45 25.39 -19.28 40.67
N GLU A 46 25.84 -19.45 39.41
CA GLU A 46 25.13 -18.91 38.26
C GLU A 46 23.74 -19.52 38.18
N THR A 47 22.72 -18.70 37.97
CA THR A 47 21.38 -19.24 37.80
C THR A 47 21.18 -19.59 36.33
N VAL A 48 21.06 -20.86 36.03
CA VAL A 48 20.76 -21.39 34.71
C VAL A 48 19.29 -21.85 34.69
N ILE A 49 18.48 -21.25 33.83
CA ILE A 49 17.07 -21.60 33.68
C ILE A 49 16.86 -22.18 32.28
N SER A 50 16.51 -23.46 32.25
CA SER A 50 16.13 -24.16 31.01
C SER A 50 14.65 -23.83 30.67
N ALA A 51 14.38 -22.60 30.43
CA ALA A 51 13.12 -22.09 29.94
C ALA A 51 13.38 -20.65 29.46
N GLY A 52 13.13 -20.35 28.24
CA GLY A 52 13.36 -19.01 27.69
C GLY A 52 12.26 -18.61 26.73
N ASN A 53 12.19 -17.34 26.41
CA ASN A 53 11.25 -16.79 25.42
C ASN A 53 11.76 -17.01 23.99
N PHE A 54 12.29 -18.20 23.69
CA PHE A 54 12.89 -18.51 22.39
C PHE A 54 11.87 -18.77 21.27
N HIS A 55 10.58 -18.80 21.59
CA HIS A 55 9.55 -19.11 20.62
C HIS A 55 9.17 -17.86 19.80
N GLY A 56 9.31 -17.94 18.47
CA GLY A 56 9.07 -16.82 17.56
C GLY A 56 7.60 -16.50 17.28
N MET A 57 6.63 -17.05 18.04
CA MET A 57 5.21 -16.83 17.80
C MET A 57 4.76 -15.37 17.93
N PRO A 58 5.26 -14.55 18.86
CA PRO A 58 4.92 -13.14 18.92
C PRO A 58 5.23 -12.42 17.60
N LEU A 59 6.40 -12.68 17.01
CA LEU A 59 6.80 -12.13 15.71
C LEU A 59 5.97 -12.72 14.58
N ALA A 60 5.70 -14.02 14.58
CA ALA A 60 4.89 -14.68 13.55
C ALA A 60 3.48 -14.08 13.46
N LEU A 61 2.83 -13.86 14.60
CA LEU A 61 1.48 -13.30 14.66
C LEU A 61 1.43 -11.84 14.15
N VAL A 62 2.37 -11.00 14.56
CA VAL A 62 2.36 -9.59 14.10
C VAL A 62 2.78 -9.47 12.64
N MET A 63 3.67 -10.33 12.13
CA MET A 63 3.99 -10.39 10.70
C MET A 63 2.79 -10.84 9.89
N SER A 64 2.03 -11.84 10.35
CA SER A 64 0.78 -12.25 9.73
C SER A 64 -0.24 -11.11 9.73
N TYR A 65 -0.33 -10.32 10.80
CA TYR A 65 -1.20 -9.15 10.88
C TYR A 65 -0.82 -8.08 9.83
N VAL A 66 0.47 -7.75 9.71
CA VAL A 66 0.97 -6.82 8.67
C VAL A 66 0.71 -7.37 7.27
N LYS A 67 0.94 -8.66 7.07
CA LYS A 67 0.71 -9.36 5.81
C LYS A 67 -0.73 -9.19 5.28
N ASN A 68 -1.72 -9.19 6.16
CA ASN A 68 -3.11 -8.95 5.80
C ASN A 68 -3.40 -7.49 5.37
N CYS A 69 -2.59 -6.53 5.80
CA CYS A 69 -2.76 -5.12 5.44
C CYS A 69 -2.27 -4.79 4.02
N ILE A 70 -1.26 -5.51 3.53
CA ILE A 70 -0.59 -5.22 2.26
C ILE A 70 -1.53 -5.33 1.06
N PRO A 71 -2.30 -6.44 0.86
CA PRO A 71 -3.24 -6.55 -0.26
C PRO A 71 -4.34 -5.50 -0.25
N VAL A 72 -4.74 -5.03 0.94
CA VAL A 72 -5.76 -3.98 1.05
C VAL A 72 -5.23 -2.67 0.46
N LEU A 73 -3.99 -2.28 0.77
CA LEU A 73 -3.36 -1.09 0.18
C LEU A 73 -3.17 -1.24 -1.32
N ALA A 74 -2.66 -2.39 -1.76
CA ALA A 74 -2.45 -2.69 -3.18
C ALA A 74 -3.77 -2.65 -3.97
N SER A 75 -4.84 -3.21 -3.43
CA SER A 75 -6.16 -3.20 -4.05
C SER A 75 -6.70 -1.77 -4.22
N ILE A 76 -6.53 -0.91 -3.22
CA ILE A 76 -6.96 0.49 -3.33
C ILE A 76 -6.16 1.21 -4.42
N ALA A 77 -4.85 1.00 -4.49
CA ALA A 77 -3.99 1.60 -5.50
C ALA A 77 -4.39 1.13 -6.92
N GLU A 78 -4.61 -0.18 -7.10
CA GLU A 78 -5.06 -0.73 -8.37
C GLU A 78 -6.43 -0.17 -8.79
N ARG A 79 -7.38 -0.03 -7.87
CA ARG A 79 -8.68 0.58 -8.18
C ARG A 79 -8.57 2.04 -8.60
N ARG A 80 -7.59 2.79 -8.10
CA ARG A 80 -7.31 4.15 -8.58
C ARG A 80 -6.71 4.16 -9.98
N ILE A 81 -5.81 3.22 -10.31
CA ILE A 81 -5.32 3.02 -11.68
C ILE A 81 -6.49 2.75 -12.63
N ALA A 82 -7.34 1.77 -12.29
CA ALA A 82 -8.51 1.41 -13.08
C ALA A 82 -9.43 2.63 -13.32
N LYS A 83 -9.67 3.42 -12.28
CA LYS A 83 -10.51 4.61 -12.38
C LYS A 83 -9.93 5.67 -13.32
N LEU A 84 -8.61 5.85 -13.35
CA LEU A 84 -7.94 6.81 -14.23
C LEU A 84 -7.91 6.35 -15.70
N THR A 85 -7.87 5.05 -15.94
CA THR A 85 -7.78 4.48 -17.31
C THR A 85 -9.14 4.23 -17.95
N ASP A 86 -10.23 4.19 -17.16
CA ASP A 86 -11.59 3.96 -17.64
C ASP A 86 -12.28 5.29 -17.99
N PRO A 87 -12.67 5.50 -19.26
CA PRO A 87 -13.32 6.74 -19.70
C PRO A 87 -14.67 7.00 -19.00
N ALA A 88 -15.31 5.96 -18.44
CA ALA A 88 -16.56 6.14 -17.69
C ALA A 88 -16.35 6.79 -16.31
N THR A 89 -15.12 6.80 -15.79
CA THR A 89 -14.82 7.23 -14.41
C THR A 89 -13.67 8.21 -14.27
N ASN A 90 -12.97 8.56 -15.37
CA ASN A 90 -11.76 9.37 -15.35
C ASN A 90 -11.97 10.88 -15.54
N ASP A 91 -13.25 11.34 -15.46
CA ASP A 91 -13.63 12.74 -15.60
C ASP A 91 -13.16 13.39 -16.92
N GLY A 92 -13.35 12.69 -18.03
CA GLY A 92 -13.12 13.20 -19.39
C GLY A 92 -11.65 13.17 -19.83
N LEU A 93 -10.79 12.47 -19.13
CA LEU A 93 -9.47 12.11 -19.65
C LEU A 93 -9.60 11.11 -20.81
N PRO A 94 -8.60 11.03 -21.72
CA PRO A 94 -8.64 10.04 -22.79
C PRO A 94 -8.70 8.61 -22.25
N PRO A 95 -9.38 7.67 -22.96
CA PRO A 95 -9.36 6.26 -22.61
C PRO A 95 -7.92 5.76 -22.49
N PHE A 96 -7.63 4.96 -21.47
CA PHE A 96 -6.28 4.42 -21.19
C PHE A 96 -5.15 5.46 -21.18
N LEU A 97 -5.51 6.75 -21.04
CA LEU A 97 -4.57 7.88 -21.06
C LEU A 97 -3.72 7.90 -22.34
N ILE A 98 -4.34 7.72 -23.50
CA ILE A 98 -3.71 7.83 -24.83
C ILE A 98 -4.11 9.12 -25.52
N GLY A 99 -3.16 9.70 -26.30
CA GLY A 99 -3.39 10.92 -27.04
C GLY A 99 -3.87 10.74 -28.48
N ASN A 100 -3.82 9.51 -29.01
CA ASN A 100 -4.29 9.21 -30.36
C ASN A 100 -5.65 8.51 -30.32
N GLU A 101 -6.53 8.86 -31.24
CA GLU A 101 -7.87 8.27 -31.35
C GLU A 101 -7.98 7.20 -32.46
N ASP A 102 -6.86 6.83 -33.08
CA ASP A 102 -6.84 5.91 -34.22
C ASP A 102 -6.95 4.42 -33.83
N GLY A 103 -6.90 4.12 -32.53
CA GLY A 103 -7.05 2.76 -32.01
C GLY A 103 -5.83 1.86 -32.19
N THR A 104 -4.69 2.40 -32.62
CA THR A 104 -3.45 1.62 -32.83
C THR A 104 -2.64 1.47 -31.54
N ASP A 105 -2.93 2.25 -30.51
CA ASP A 105 -2.23 2.26 -29.23
C ASP A 105 -3.17 1.78 -28.10
N SER A 106 -2.67 0.99 -27.19
CA SER A 106 -3.39 0.54 -25.98
C SER A 106 -3.13 1.39 -24.75
N GLY A 107 -2.20 2.34 -24.83
CA GLY A 107 -1.82 3.23 -23.74
C GLY A 107 -1.50 2.49 -22.45
N LEU A 108 -2.07 2.95 -21.35
CA LEU A 108 -1.82 2.38 -20.02
C LEU A 108 -2.77 1.20 -19.65
N MET A 109 -3.46 0.60 -20.61
CA MET A 109 -4.32 -0.56 -20.37
C MET A 109 -3.56 -1.69 -19.64
N ILE A 110 -2.36 -2.05 -20.11
CA ILE A 110 -1.56 -3.14 -19.55
C ILE A 110 -0.99 -2.80 -18.17
N VAL A 111 -0.84 -1.54 -17.83
CA VAL A 111 -0.44 -1.10 -16.48
C VAL A 111 -1.46 -1.57 -15.44
N GLN A 112 -2.76 -1.44 -15.75
CA GLN A 112 -3.83 -1.92 -14.88
C GLN A 112 -3.82 -3.44 -14.77
N TYR A 113 -3.59 -4.18 -15.86
CA TYR A 113 -3.43 -5.65 -15.81
C TYR A 113 -2.28 -6.08 -14.91
N SER A 114 -1.13 -5.42 -15.00
CA SER A 114 0.04 -5.71 -14.17
C SER A 114 -0.25 -5.47 -12.69
N ALA A 115 -0.90 -4.36 -12.37
CA ALA A 115 -1.31 -4.06 -10.99
C ALA A 115 -2.33 -5.10 -10.47
N ALA A 116 -3.31 -5.49 -11.28
CA ALA A 116 -4.31 -6.49 -10.90
C ALA A 116 -3.69 -7.88 -10.64
N ALA A 117 -2.70 -8.28 -11.45
CA ALA A 117 -1.97 -9.53 -11.25
C ALA A 117 -1.20 -9.53 -9.92
N LEU A 118 -0.50 -8.43 -9.61
CA LEU A 118 0.21 -8.28 -8.33
C LEU A 118 -0.75 -8.29 -7.14
N VAL A 119 -1.89 -7.61 -7.24
CA VAL A 119 -2.93 -7.61 -6.18
C VAL A 119 -3.46 -9.01 -5.93
N ASN A 120 -3.71 -9.78 -6.98
CA ASN A 120 -4.18 -11.17 -6.85
C ASN A 120 -3.12 -12.03 -6.13
N ASP A 121 -1.86 -11.94 -6.53
CA ASP A 121 -0.77 -12.68 -5.92
C ASP A 121 -0.57 -12.29 -4.45
N LEU A 122 -0.57 -10.98 -4.14
CA LEU A 122 -0.52 -10.47 -2.77
C LEU A 122 -1.67 -11.02 -1.91
N ALA A 123 -2.88 -11.14 -2.46
CA ALA A 123 -4.03 -11.68 -1.74
C ALA A 123 -3.84 -13.17 -1.41
N THR A 124 -3.26 -13.96 -2.30
CA THR A 124 -2.97 -15.38 -2.02
C THR A 124 -1.90 -15.57 -0.96
N ARG A 125 -0.85 -14.74 -0.98
CA ARG A 125 0.23 -14.76 0.02
C ARG A 125 -0.17 -14.21 1.39
N ALA A 126 -1.30 -13.52 1.51
CA ALA A 126 -1.81 -13.03 2.78
C ALA A 126 -2.27 -14.16 3.72
N HIS A 127 -2.43 -15.39 3.23
CA HIS A 127 -2.80 -16.51 4.09
C HIS A 127 -1.73 -16.77 5.17
N PRO A 128 -2.11 -16.90 6.45
CA PRO A 128 -1.15 -17.06 7.55
C PRO A 128 -0.36 -18.38 7.45
N ALA A 129 0.96 -18.30 7.47
CA ALA A 129 1.81 -19.49 7.58
C ALA A 129 1.91 -19.99 9.04
N CYS A 130 1.82 -19.08 10.01
CA CYS A 130 1.95 -19.39 11.44
C CYS A 130 0.83 -20.26 12.03
N VAL A 131 -0.27 -20.45 11.29
CA VAL A 131 -1.38 -21.33 11.72
C VAL A 131 -1.11 -22.82 11.42
N TYR A 132 -0.06 -23.11 10.65
CA TYR A 132 0.36 -24.48 10.33
C TYR A 132 1.66 -24.79 11.03
N SER A 133 1.62 -25.73 11.96
CA SER A 133 2.80 -26.21 12.66
C SER A 133 2.93 -27.71 12.51
N VAL A 134 4.17 -28.15 12.48
CA VAL A 134 4.52 -29.58 12.51
C VAL A 134 5.61 -29.80 13.53
N PRO A 135 5.58 -30.89 14.31
CA PRO A 135 6.67 -31.23 15.22
C PRO A 135 7.99 -31.39 14.47
N THR A 136 9.06 -30.89 15.07
CA THR A 136 10.44 -31.02 14.55
C THR A 136 11.36 -31.60 15.62
N SER A 137 12.65 -31.81 15.30
CA SER A 137 13.64 -32.30 16.25
C SER A 137 13.20 -33.60 16.97
N ALA A 138 12.62 -34.55 16.21
CA ALA A 138 12.10 -35.82 16.77
C ALA A 138 11.05 -35.60 17.88
N ASN A 139 10.17 -34.61 17.71
CA ASN A 139 9.14 -34.15 18.65
C ASN A 139 9.66 -33.39 19.89
N ALA A 140 10.92 -33.00 19.93
CA ALA A 140 11.40 -32.07 20.95
C ALA A 140 10.76 -30.67 20.81
N GLU A 141 10.48 -30.28 19.56
CA GLU A 141 9.75 -29.08 19.19
C GLU A 141 8.32 -29.46 18.77
N ASP A 142 7.38 -29.41 19.68
CA ASP A 142 6.00 -29.85 19.43
C ASP A 142 5.15 -28.82 18.67
N HIS A 143 5.48 -27.54 18.82
CA HIS A 143 4.85 -26.43 18.10
C HIS A 143 5.89 -25.42 17.61
N VAL A 144 6.05 -25.30 16.30
CA VAL A 144 6.97 -24.37 15.64
C VAL A 144 6.21 -23.14 15.12
N SER A 145 6.74 -21.95 15.37
CA SER A 145 6.06 -20.69 15.06
C SER A 145 5.90 -20.38 13.57
N MET A 146 6.77 -20.94 12.72
CA MET A 146 6.89 -20.60 11.28
C MET A 146 7.10 -19.09 11.02
N GLY A 147 7.64 -18.37 12.01
CA GLY A 147 7.81 -16.91 11.98
C GLY A 147 8.76 -16.43 10.88
N ALA A 148 9.78 -17.20 10.55
CA ALA A 148 10.69 -16.88 9.45
C ALA A 148 9.96 -16.85 8.09
N ASN A 149 9.00 -17.75 7.85
CA ASN A 149 8.17 -17.73 6.65
C ASN A 149 7.28 -16.51 6.61
N GLU A 150 6.64 -16.14 7.73
CA GLU A 150 5.82 -14.94 7.82
C GLU A 150 6.62 -13.68 7.51
N ALA A 151 7.79 -13.53 8.12
CA ALA A 151 8.66 -12.36 7.92
C ALA A 151 9.15 -12.27 6.46
N ARG A 152 9.52 -13.38 5.84
CA ARG A 152 9.94 -13.42 4.44
C ARG A 152 8.78 -13.07 3.50
N HIS A 153 7.57 -13.59 3.75
CA HIS A 153 6.40 -13.23 2.96
C HIS A 153 6.12 -11.72 3.04
N VAL A 154 6.20 -11.11 4.24
CA VAL A 154 6.02 -9.66 4.39
C VAL A 154 7.05 -8.89 3.58
N LEU A 155 8.34 -9.30 3.63
CA LEU A 155 9.42 -8.64 2.90
C LEU A 155 9.16 -8.66 1.38
N ASP A 156 8.84 -9.83 0.84
CA ASP A 156 8.57 -10.00 -0.59
C ASP A 156 7.31 -9.21 -1.01
N MET A 157 6.25 -9.27 -0.21
CA MET A 157 5.00 -8.55 -0.46
C MET A 157 5.16 -7.05 -0.40
N CYS A 158 6.07 -6.52 0.44
CA CYS A 158 6.40 -5.08 0.45
C CYS A 158 7.03 -4.63 -0.87
N GLY A 159 7.86 -5.47 -1.50
CA GLY A 159 8.41 -5.21 -2.83
C GLY A 159 7.33 -5.11 -3.89
N ASP A 160 6.39 -6.05 -3.90
CA ASP A 160 5.27 -6.06 -4.85
C ASP A 160 4.29 -4.90 -4.62
N LEU A 161 4.01 -4.56 -3.36
CA LEU A 161 3.23 -3.36 -3.03
C LEU A 161 3.89 -2.09 -3.57
N ALA A 162 5.22 -1.97 -3.43
CA ALA A 162 5.96 -0.83 -3.97
C ALA A 162 5.81 -0.74 -5.50
N HIS A 163 5.81 -1.87 -6.21
CA HIS A 163 5.54 -1.90 -7.65
C HIS A 163 4.12 -1.42 -7.98
N VAL A 164 3.10 -1.87 -7.27
CA VAL A 164 1.71 -1.41 -7.49
C VAL A 164 1.59 0.10 -7.26
N ILE A 165 2.21 0.63 -6.21
CA ILE A 165 2.22 2.07 -5.94
C ILE A 165 2.98 2.84 -7.02
N ALA A 166 4.10 2.30 -7.51
CA ALA A 166 4.85 2.92 -8.62
C ALA A 166 4.01 2.99 -9.89
N LEU A 167 3.26 1.94 -10.23
CA LEU A 167 2.32 1.92 -11.36
C LEU A 167 1.20 2.95 -11.17
N GLU A 168 0.68 3.11 -9.96
CA GLU A 168 -0.31 4.15 -9.64
C GLU A 168 0.27 5.55 -9.85
N LEU A 169 1.46 5.83 -9.31
CA LEU A 169 2.12 7.13 -9.47
C LEU A 169 2.42 7.46 -10.93
N TYR A 170 2.87 6.46 -11.69
CA TYR A 170 3.10 6.61 -13.13
C TYR A 170 1.81 6.96 -13.88
N THR A 171 0.73 6.22 -13.61
CA THR A 171 -0.59 6.49 -14.22
C THR A 171 -1.13 7.86 -13.82
N ALA A 172 -0.98 8.25 -12.55
CA ALA A 172 -1.42 9.56 -12.06
C ALA A 172 -0.60 10.70 -12.69
N ALA A 173 0.70 10.54 -12.89
CA ALA A 173 1.53 11.54 -13.57
C ALA A 173 1.07 11.78 -15.01
N GLN A 174 0.82 10.71 -15.76
CA GLN A 174 0.28 10.80 -17.12
C GLN A 174 -1.10 11.47 -17.14
N ALA A 175 -1.97 11.14 -16.20
CA ALA A 175 -3.30 11.77 -16.08
C ALA A 175 -3.18 13.27 -15.78
N LEU A 176 -2.25 13.67 -14.93
CA LEU A 176 -1.99 15.08 -14.62
C LEU A 176 -1.46 15.85 -15.83
N ASP A 177 -0.60 15.25 -16.66
CA ASP A 177 -0.12 15.86 -17.89
C ASP A 177 -1.28 16.14 -18.86
N TYR A 178 -2.15 15.17 -19.09
CA TYR A 178 -3.34 15.37 -19.91
C TYR A 178 -4.27 16.44 -19.32
N ARG A 179 -4.50 16.45 -18.01
CA ARG A 179 -5.34 17.46 -17.35
C ARG A 179 -4.75 18.86 -17.52
N ARG A 180 -3.44 19.00 -17.37
CA ARG A 180 -2.74 20.28 -17.59
C ARG A 180 -2.91 20.77 -19.03
N ASP A 181 -2.76 19.88 -20.02
CA ASP A 181 -2.89 20.23 -21.42
C ASP A 181 -4.35 20.60 -21.80
N MET A 182 -5.32 19.89 -21.25
CA MET A 182 -6.75 20.24 -21.37
C MET A 182 -7.05 21.63 -20.80
N LEU A 183 -6.51 21.96 -19.62
CA LEU A 183 -6.66 23.27 -18.99
C LEU A 183 -6.00 24.37 -19.81
N ASN A 184 -4.81 24.13 -20.34
CA ASN A 184 -4.13 25.10 -21.21
C ASN A 184 -4.89 25.34 -22.51
N ALA A 185 -5.43 24.30 -23.13
CA ALA A 185 -6.30 24.42 -24.30
C ALA A 185 -7.60 25.21 -23.97
N ALA A 186 -8.21 24.94 -22.83
CA ALA A 186 -9.39 25.64 -22.35
C ALA A 186 -9.10 27.14 -22.12
N ARG A 187 -7.96 27.48 -21.50
CA ARG A 187 -7.52 28.88 -21.33
C ARG A 187 -7.31 29.61 -22.66
N ALA A 188 -6.70 28.93 -23.63
CA ALA A 188 -6.50 29.49 -24.98
C ALA A 188 -7.84 29.82 -25.67
N LEU A 189 -8.81 28.90 -25.54
CA LEU A 189 -10.17 29.11 -26.10
C LEU A 189 -10.95 30.19 -25.34
N ALA A 190 -10.79 30.27 -24.02
CA ALA A 190 -11.41 31.33 -23.23
C ALA A 190 -10.98 32.75 -23.67
N LYS A 191 -9.69 32.91 -23.99
CA LYS A 191 -9.17 34.18 -24.56
C LYS A 191 -9.76 34.53 -25.92
N GLN A 192 -10.25 33.54 -26.66
CA GLN A 192 -10.93 33.73 -27.93
C GLN A 192 -12.45 33.94 -27.77
N GLY A 193 -13.00 33.83 -26.57
CA GLY A 193 -14.44 33.99 -26.29
C GLY A 193 -15.30 32.80 -26.71
N ASP A 194 -14.69 31.64 -27.04
CA ASP A 194 -15.42 30.45 -27.49
C ASP A 194 -15.76 29.49 -26.33
N TRP A 195 -16.71 29.92 -25.54
CA TRP A 195 -17.16 29.22 -24.33
C TRP A 195 -17.83 27.86 -24.62
N ALA A 196 -18.46 27.69 -25.77
CA ALA A 196 -19.10 26.44 -26.14
C ALA A 196 -18.09 25.33 -26.41
N LEU A 197 -16.98 25.68 -27.07
CA LEU A 197 -15.86 24.77 -27.34
C LEU A 197 -15.09 24.40 -26.06
N ILE A 198 -15.01 25.33 -25.10
CA ILE A 198 -14.39 25.06 -23.79
C ILE A 198 -15.20 24.03 -23.04
N ALA A 199 -16.51 24.20 -22.94
CA ALA A 199 -17.39 23.25 -22.25
C ALA A 199 -17.30 21.85 -22.87
N ALA A 200 -17.18 21.73 -24.19
CA ALA A 200 -17.02 20.44 -24.86
C ALA A 200 -15.66 19.77 -24.64
N ARG A 201 -14.59 20.55 -24.36
CA ARG A 201 -13.23 20.04 -24.19
C ARG A 201 -12.79 19.79 -22.73
N ILE A 202 -13.46 20.43 -21.75
CA ILE A 202 -13.09 20.28 -20.34
C ILE A 202 -13.63 18.99 -19.73
N SER A 203 -14.73 18.46 -20.25
CA SER A 203 -15.31 17.23 -19.71
C SER A 203 -16.36 16.63 -20.63
N ASN A 204 -16.44 15.31 -20.58
CA ASN A 204 -17.65 14.62 -20.99
C ASN A 204 -18.69 14.86 -19.88
N PRO A 205 -19.69 15.69 -20.09
CA PRO A 205 -20.62 16.03 -19.03
C PRO A 205 -21.37 14.76 -18.60
N PRO A 206 -21.61 14.57 -17.29
CA PRO A 206 -22.51 13.53 -16.82
C PRO A 206 -23.83 13.58 -17.58
N ALA A 207 -24.46 12.43 -17.83
CA ALA A 207 -25.79 12.37 -18.45
C ALA A 207 -26.74 13.38 -17.79
N ALA A 208 -27.63 13.98 -18.57
CA ALA A 208 -28.52 15.07 -18.09
C ALA A 208 -29.33 14.70 -16.83
N GLU A 209 -29.61 13.40 -16.65
CA GLU A 209 -30.36 12.87 -15.52
C GLU A 209 -29.48 12.47 -14.32
N HIS A 210 -28.16 12.60 -14.41
CA HIS A 210 -27.26 12.21 -13.31
C HIS A 210 -27.29 13.27 -12.20
N PRO A 211 -27.41 12.87 -10.90
CA PRO A 211 -27.50 13.81 -9.79
C PRO A 211 -26.34 14.82 -9.67
N SER A 212 -25.16 14.44 -10.19
CA SER A 212 -23.97 15.31 -10.19
C SER A 212 -23.97 16.35 -11.31
N ARG A 213 -24.95 16.36 -12.21
CA ARG A 213 -25.00 17.29 -13.35
C ARG A 213 -25.03 18.74 -12.92
N ALA A 214 -25.84 19.08 -11.94
CA ALA A 214 -25.96 20.45 -11.43
C ALA A 214 -24.69 20.92 -10.69
N GLN A 215 -23.99 20.02 -10.03
CA GLN A 215 -22.70 20.32 -9.41
C GLN A 215 -21.64 20.55 -10.48
N PHE A 216 -21.55 19.68 -11.47
CA PHE A 216 -20.67 19.79 -12.62
C PHE A 216 -20.84 21.13 -13.36
N GLU A 217 -22.09 21.53 -13.65
CA GLU A 217 -22.38 22.82 -14.33
C GLU A 217 -21.96 24.04 -13.50
N ARG A 218 -22.07 23.97 -12.16
CA ARG A 218 -21.54 25.01 -11.26
C ARG A 218 -20.01 25.06 -11.31
N GLU A 219 -19.33 23.92 -11.17
CA GLU A 219 -17.88 23.83 -11.19
C GLU A 219 -17.29 24.31 -12.53
N VAL A 220 -17.91 23.94 -13.65
CA VAL A 220 -17.53 24.44 -14.98
C VAL A 220 -17.73 25.96 -15.07
N SER A 221 -18.85 26.48 -14.55
CA SER A 221 -19.13 27.92 -14.57
C SER A 221 -18.16 28.72 -13.69
N GLU A 222 -17.77 28.20 -12.54
CA GLU A 222 -16.77 28.81 -11.66
C GLU A 222 -15.37 28.78 -12.28
N LEU A 223 -14.99 27.66 -12.88
CA LEU A 223 -13.71 27.51 -13.59
C LEU A 223 -13.64 28.48 -14.77
N MET A 224 -14.75 28.64 -15.51
CA MET A 224 -14.84 29.55 -16.65
C MET A 224 -14.71 31.01 -16.22
N ARG A 225 -15.30 31.40 -15.07
CA ARG A 225 -15.12 32.75 -14.50
C ARG A 225 -13.67 32.98 -14.08
N ALA A 226 -13.08 32.03 -13.35
CA ALA A 226 -11.69 32.13 -12.92
C ALA A 226 -10.70 32.21 -14.09
N LEU A 227 -11.00 31.55 -15.22
CA LEU A 227 -10.21 31.62 -16.44
C LEU A 227 -10.40 32.97 -17.19
N ALA A 228 -11.58 33.57 -17.11
CA ALA A 228 -11.87 34.89 -17.73
C ALA A 228 -11.24 36.06 -16.94
N ASP A 229 -11.15 35.92 -15.61
CA ASP A 229 -10.61 36.93 -14.70
C ASP A 229 -9.06 36.84 -14.54
N SER A 230 -8.41 35.86 -15.19
CA SER A 230 -6.94 35.63 -15.12
C SER A 230 -6.20 36.33 -16.26
N ASP A 231 -6.29 37.67 -16.36
CA ASP A 231 -5.41 38.54 -17.17
C ASP A 231 -4.22 39.06 -16.35
#